data_70576b31ec272a6e1b46a170415804a2
#
_entry.id   70576b31ec272a6e1b46a170415804a2
#
_cell.length_a   1.000
_cell.length_b   1.000
_cell.length_c   1.000
_cell.angle_alpha   90.00
_cell.angle_beta   90.00
_cell.angle_gamma   90.00
#
_symmetry.space_group_name_H-M   'P 1'
#
loop_
_entity.id
_entity.type
_entity.pdbx_description
1 polymer ?
#
loop_
_entity_poly.entity_id
_entity_poly.type
_entity_poly.pdbx_seq_one_letter_code
_entity_poly.pdbx_strand_id
1 'polypeptide(L)'
;FNQVRGIHMLQGSMKKLVLPAILALGLMFGGVHTASADMTKDQVEQVVHDYIVAHPDVILQAVDDYQRRDMEKRTSDALKQNHEELFNNEKSPFIGNPNGDVTLIEFFDYNCHYCKQIFPELKSLADSDKNLKIIFKDFPILGPTSETGAKWALAAQAQGKYFAFHQKLMEHNGPFNDDDIKAIAKSIGMDMNKAQHDADSSEVLLQIERNRTAVRLQFDDVF
;
A
#
# COMPACT_ATOMS: atom_id res chain seq x y z
N PHE A 1 25.76 3.17 -22.37
CA PHE A 1 26.31 4.29 -23.15
C PHE A 1 26.09 5.58 -22.36
N ASN A 2 27.09 5.97 -21.58
CA ASN A 2 27.96 7.16 -21.67
C ASN A 2 27.21 8.48 -21.93
N GLN A 3 27.37 9.54 -21.18
CA GLN A 3 28.53 10.24 -20.61
C GLN A 3 28.03 11.28 -19.58
N VAL A 4 28.66 11.30 -18.43
CA VAL A 4 28.61 12.46 -17.53
C VAL A 4 29.82 13.32 -17.90
N ARG A 5 29.60 14.56 -18.36
CA ARG A 5 30.65 15.54 -18.57
C ARG A 5 30.73 16.53 -17.41
N GLY A 6 31.94 16.60 -16.85
CA GLY A 6 32.32 17.45 -15.74
C GLY A 6 32.24 18.94 -16.05
N ILE A 7 31.96 19.72 -15.02
CA ILE A 7 32.01 21.16 -15.03
C ILE A 7 33.39 21.59 -14.47
N HIS A 8 34.16 22.26 -15.31
CA HIS A 8 35.44 22.86 -14.95
C HIS A 8 35.24 24.08 -14.07
N MET A 9 35.98 24.10 -12.95
CA MET A 9 36.19 25.31 -12.15
C MET A 9 37.15 26.25 -12.87
N LEU A 10 36.75 27.52 -13.09
CA LEU A 10 37.62 28.60 -13.48
C LEU A 10 38.00 29.41 -12.25
N GLN A 11 39.22 29.24 -11.80
CA GLN A 11 39.88 30.13 -10.84
C GLN A 11 40.32 31.41 -11.56
N GLY A 12 39.69 32.53 -11.26
CA GLY A 12 40.11 33.86 -11.67
C GLY A 12 40.91 34.57 -10.58
N SER A 13 42.17 34.75 -10.86
CA SER A 13 43.16 35.51 -10.06
C SER A 13 42.80 36.98 -9.95
N MET A 14 42.63 37.52 -8.73
CA MET A 14 42.51 38.96 -8.50
C MET A 14 43.83 39.56 -8.03
N LYS A 15 44.38 40.42 -8.89
CA LYS A 15 45.54 41.24 -8.63
C LYS A 15 45.18 42.39 -7.63
N LYS A 16 46.07 42.56 -6.66
CA LYS A 16 46.14 43.65 -5.69
C LYS A 16 46.26 44.99 -6.38
N LEU A 17 45.52 46.01 -5.91
CA LEU A 17 45.90 47.40 -6.14
C LEU A 17 45.83 48.18 -4.81
N VAL A 18 46.86 48.95 -4.62
CA VAL A 18 47.28 49.61 -3.38
C VAL A 18 46.62 50.98 -3.25
N LEU A 19 46.40 51.37 -2.00
CA LEU A 19 45.97 52.68 -1.41
C LEU A 19 46.74 53.91 -2.01
N PRO A 20 46.20 55.20 -1.82
CA PRO A 20 46.22 55.76 -0.49
C PRO A 20 45.05 56.72 -0.09
N ALA A 21 44.85 56.76 1.21
CA ALA A 21 44.44 57.82 2.12
C ALA A 21 43.95 59.20 1.63
N ILE A 22 42.81 59.62 2.19
CA ILE A 22 42.59 60.96 2.66
C ILE A 22 41.69 60.97 3.89
N LEU A 23 42.13 61.68 4.85
CA LEU A 23 41.69 61.90 6.23
C LEU A 23 40.53 62.91 6.28
N ALA A 24 39.70 62.78 7.28
CA ALA A 24 38.98 63.77 8.03
C ALA A 24 37.49 64.03 7.85
N LEU A 25 36.89 63.94 8.93
CA LEU A 25 35.81 64.78 9.48
C LEU A 25 34.41 64.15 9.55
N GLY A 26 33.90 64.08 10.77
CA GLY A 26 32.48 64.10 11.04
C GLY A 26 31.98 62.96 11.93
N LEU A 27 32.21 63.03 13.19
CA LEU A 27 31.43 62.37 14.25
C LEU A 27 29.96 62.76 14.10
N MET A 28 29.17 61.90 13.55
CA MET A 28 27.75 61.81 13.86
C MET A 28 27.45 60.32 14.14
N PHE A 29 27.48 59.97 15.42
CA PHE A 29 26.92 58.74 15.92
C PHE A 29 25.40 58.83 15.74
N GLY A 30 24.93 58.63 14.54
CA GLY A 30 23.55 58.22 14.27
C GLY A 30 23.48 56.72 14.56
N GLY A 31 23.02 56.35 15.73
CA GLY A 31 22.72 54.95 16.07
C GLY A 31 21.71 54.44 15.05
N VAL A 32 22.17 53.54 14.18
CA VAL A 32 21.26 52.67 13.40
C VAL A 32 20.63 51.75 14.44
N HIS A 33 19.56 52.24 15.08
CA HIS A 33 18.63 51.31 15.70
C HIS A 33 18.04 50.48 14.59
N THR A 34 18.57 49.28 14.42
CA THR A 34 17.83 48.22 13.75
C THR A 34 16.61 47.94 14.66
N ALA A 35 15.54 48.70 14.42
CA ALA A 35 14.26 48.34 14.99
C ALA A 35 13.93 46.98 14.39
N SER A 36 14.17 45.92 15.12
CA SER A 36 13.44 44.66 14.91
C SER A 36 11.97 45.05 15.09
N ALA A 37 11.28 45.31 13.99
CA ALA A 37 9.86 45.51 14.03
C ALA A 37 9.23 44.16 14.34
N ASP A 38 9.10 43.87 15.66
CA ASP A 38 8.33 42.73 16.11
C ASP A 38 6.89 42.96 15.65
N MET A 39 6.45 42.11 14.72
CA MET A 39 5.07 42.16 14.22
C MET A 39 4.10 41.86 15.35
N THR A 40 3.06 42.64 15.45
CA THR A 40 1.98 42.33 16.40
C THR A 40 1.25 41.07 15.98
N LYS A 41 0.59 40.43 16.93
CA LYS A 41 -0.23 39.24 16.65
C LYS A 41 -1.23 39.50 15.49
N ASP A 42 -1.92 40.61 15.53
CA ASP A 42 -2.92 40.98 14.51
C ASP A 42 -2.29 41.16 13.11
N GLN A 43 -1.08 41.70 13.03
CA GLN A 43 -0.35 41.84 11.77
C GLN A 43 0.04 40.46 11.21
N VAL A 44 0.47 39.52 12.08
CA VAL A 44 0.79 38.15 11.66
C VAL A 44 -0.47 37.44 11.18
N GLU A 45 -1.57 37.54 11.93
CA GLU A 45 -2.85 36.93 11.55
C GLU A 45 -3.35 37.46 10.19
N GLN A 46 -3.23 38.76 9.95
CA GLN A 46 -3.61 39.37 8.67
C GLN A 46 -2.76 38.82 7.50
N VAL A 47 -1.43 38.81 7.68
CA VAL A 47 -0.53 38.26 6.63
C VAL A 47 -0.83 36.81 6.33
N VAL A 48 -1.06 35.97 7.36
CA VAL A 48 -1.41 34.55 7.18
C VAL A 48 -2.76 34.43 6.45
N HIS A 49 -3.76 35.20 6.85
CA HIS A 49 -5.08 35.21 6.21
C HIS A 49 -4.94 35.56 4.72
N ASP A 50 -4.29 36.69 4.40
CA ASP A 50 -4.15 37.15 3.03
C ASP A 50 -3.35 36.18 2.16
N TYR A 51 -2.31 35.55 2.73
CA TYR A 51 -1.54 34.51 2.06
C TYR A 51 -2.39 33.28 1.73
N ILE A 52 -3.16 32.76 2.69
CA ILE A 52 -4.02 31.59 2.49
C ILE A 52 -5.11 31.88 1.45
N VAL A 53 -5.70 33.07 1.50
CA VAL A 53 -6.73 33.48 0.52
C VAL A 53 -6.16 33.61 -0.88
N ALA A 54 -4.93 34.13 -1.00
CA ALA A 54 -4.23 34.24 -2.29
C ALA A 54 -3.69 32.89 -2.81
N HIS A 55 -3.43 31.94 -1.92
CA HIS A 55 -2.83 30.62 -2.22
C HIS A 55 -3.62 29.46 -1.58
N PRO A 56 -4.88 29.21 -2.01
CA PRO A 56 -5.72 28.17 -1.41
C PRO A 56 -5.17 26.75 -1.63
N ASP A 57 -4.34 26.57 -2.64
CA ASP A 57 -3.61 25.32 -2.93
C ASP A 57 -2.70 24.86 -1.77
N VAL A 58 -2.16 25.79 -0.99
CA VAL A 58 -1.34 25.46 0.20
C VAL A 58 -2.13 24.65 1.23
N ILE A 59 -3.40 24.99 1.43
CA ILE A 59 -4.28 24.22 2.35
C ILE A 59 -4.57 22.84 1.78
N LEU A 60 -4.88 22.75 0.48
CA LEU A 60 -5.15 21.46 -0.18
C LEU A 60 -3.91 20.56 -0.11
N GLN A 61 -2.73 21.08 -0.43
CA GLN A 61 -1.48 20.35 -0.31
C GLN A 61 -1.19 19.88 1.13
N ALA A 62 -1.42 20.75 2.12
CA ALA A 62 -1.23 20.40 3.51
C ALA A 62 -2.17 19.28 3.98
N VAL A 63 -3.42 19.27 3.50
CA VAL A 63 -4.40 18.21 3.76
C VAL A 63 -3.98 16.91 3.08
N ASP A 64 -3.60 16.95 1.80
CA ASP A 64 -3.14 15.77 1.07
C ASP A 64 -1.89 15.15 1.71
N ASP A 65 -0.93 15.99 2.10
CA ASP A 65 0.30 15.54 2.79
C ASP A 65 -0.01 14.95 4.17
N TYR A 66 -0.97 15.51 4.89
CA TYR A 66 -1.42 14.94 6.16
C TYR A 66 -2.08 13.58 5.95
N GLN A 67 -3.03 13.47 5.02
CA GLN A 67 -3.74 12.22 4.73
C GLN A 67 -2.78 11.12 4.27
N ARG A 68 -1.83 11.45 3.40
CA ARG A 68 -0.80 10.49 2.95
C ARG A 68 0.04 9.98 4.11
N ARG A 69 0.57 10.86 4.96
CA ARG A 69 1.39 10.45 6.13
C ARG A 69 0.58 9.64 7.14
N ASP A 70 -0.68 10.01 7.36
CA ASP A 70 -1.57 9.27 8.25
C ASP A 70 -1.85 7.86 7.71
N MET A 71 -2.13 7.75 6.41
CA MET A 71 -2.31 6.45 5.75
C MET A 71 -1.04 5.59 5.78
N GLU A 72 0.13 6.16 5.48
CA GLU A 72 1.42 5.47 5.55
C GLU A 72 1.67 4.92 6.97
N LYS A 73 1.40 5.76 8.00
CA LYS A 73 1.54 5.35 9.40
C LYS A 73 0.57 4.21 9.76
N ARG A 74 -0.71 4.34 9.44
CA ARG A 74 -1.73 3.30 9.71
C ARG A 74 -1.38 2.00 9.03
N THR A 75 -1.01 2.05 7.75
CA THR A 75 -0.58 0.87 7.00
C THR A 75 0.63 0.20 7.65
N SER A 76 1.65 0.99 8.03
CA SER A 76 2.82 0.46 8.73
C SER A 76 2.48 -0.19 10.07
N ASP A 77 1.61 0.44 10.85
CA ASP A 77 1.20 -0.08 12.15
C ASP A 77 0.34 -1.35 11.99
N ALA A 78 -0.59 -1.39 11.03
CA ALA A 78 -1.39 -2.57 10.72
C ALA A 78 -0.53 -3.75 10.23
N LEU A 79 0.46 -3.50 9.36
CA LEU A 79 1.40 -4.52 8.91
C LEU A 79 2.22 -5.10 10.05
N LYS A 80 2.67 -4.26 11.00
CA LYS A 80 3.40 -4.74 12.19
C LYS A 80 2.53 -5.57 13.12
N GLN A 81 1.30 -5.12 13.38
CA GLN A 81 0.36 -5.81 14.27
C GLN A 81 -0.07 -7.17 13.72
N ASN A 82 -0.21 -7.27 12.40
CA ASN A 82 -0.69 -8.49 11.72
C ASN A 82 0.43 -9.27 11.04
N HIS A 83 1.70 -8.97 11.30
CA HIS A 83 2.83 -9.54 10.58
C HIS A 83 2.79 -11.07 10.53
N GLU A 84 2.56 -11.73 11.65
CA GLU A 84 2.50 -13.20 11.73
C GLU A 84 1.35 -13.76 10.88
N GLU A 85 0.16 -13.17 10.97
CA GLU A 85 -0.98 -13.62 10.18
C GLU A 85 -0.80 -13.35 8.69
N LEU A 86 -0.22 -12.22 8.32
CA LEU A 86 -0.07 -11.82 6.93
C LEU A 86 1.03 -12.60 6.21
N PHE A 87 2.19 -12.75 6.83
CA PHE A 87 3.40 -13.24 6.16
C PHE A 87 3.80 -14.67 6.57
N ASN A 88 3.54 -15.06 7.82
CA ASN A 88 4.05 -16.30 8.42
C ASN A 88 2.96 -17.34 8.70
N ASN A 89 1.70 -17.07 8.42
CA ASN A 89 0.64 -18.06 8.61
C ASN A 89 0.81 -19.20 7.60
N GLU A 90 1.27 -20.36 8.07
CA GLU A 90 1.48 -21.58 7.27
C GLU A 90 0.21 -22.09 6.58
N LYS A 91 -0.96 -21.69 7.08
CA LYS A 91 -2.27 -22.03 6.48
C LYS A 91 -2.68 -21.08 5.36
N SER A 92 -1.91 -20.05 5.07
CA SER A 92 -2.21 -19.15 3.96
C SER A 92 -1.75 -19.77 2.65
N PRO A 93 -2.65 -19.95 1.67
CA PRO A 93 -2.25 -20.44 0.35
C PRO A 93 -1.31 -19.46 -0.34
N PHE A 94 -0.37 -19.98 -1.09
CA PHE A 94 0.55 -19.13 -1.86
C PHE A 94 0.99 -19.80 -3.17
N ILE A 95 1.52 -18.99 -4.09
CA ILE A 95 2.23 -19.41 -5.30
C ILE A 95 3.59 -18.72 -5.38
N GLY A 96 4.44 -19.16 -6.29
CA GLY A 96 5.78 -18.63 -6.49
C GLY A 96 6.80 -19.25 -5.53
N ASN A 97 7.84 -18.50 -5.20
CA ASN A 97 8.95 -18.99 -4.38
C ASN A 97 8.65 -18.83 -2.88
N PRO A 98 8.54 -19.92 -2.08
CA PRO A 98 8.32 -19.80 -0.63
C PRO A 98 9.42 -19.03 0.10
N ASN A 99 10.63 -18.98 -0.47
CA ASN A 99 11.80 -18.27 0.08
C ASN A 99 12.10 -16.97 -0.70
N GLY A 100 11.13 -16.47 -1.48
CA GLY A 100 11.27 -15.21 -2.20
C GLY A 100 11.51 -14.03 -1.24
N ASP A 101 12.36 -13.10 -1.64
CA ASP A 101 12.67 -11.89 -0.87
C ASP A 101 11.59 -10.80 -1.02
N VAL A 102 10.70 -10.96 -1.99
CA VAL A 102 9.51 -10.13 -2.16
C VAL A 102 8.25 -10.95 -1.87
N THR A 103 7.37 -10.44 -1.00
CA THR A 103 6.06 -11.04 -0.75
C THR A 103 4.95 -10.07 -1.14
N LEU A 104 4.09 -10.51 -2.04
CA LEU A 104 2.84 -9.85 -2.39
C LEU A 104 1.70 -10.56 -1.65
N ILE A 105 0.79 -9.80 -1.05
CA ILE A 105 -0.41 -10.34 -0.42
C ILE A 105 -1.61 -9.82 -1.19
N GLU A 106 -2.44 -10.73 -1.69
CA GLU A 106 -3.70 -10.40 -2.35
C GLU A 106 -4.87 -10.73 -1.43
N PHE A 107 -5.63 -9.71 -1.04
CA PHE A 107 -6.97 -9.87 -0.48
C PHE A 107 -7.98 -9.82 -1.61
N PHE A 108 -8.73 -10.86 -1.80
CA PHE A 108 -9.60 -11.00 -2.98
C PHE A 108 -10.97 -11.59 -2.65
N ASP A 109 -11.90 -11.39 -3.56
CA ASP A 109 -13.22 -12.00 -3.56
C ASP A 109 -13.49 -12.67 -4.91
N TYR A 110 -14.03 -13.87 -4.91
CA TYR A 110 -14.32 -14.62 -6.15
C TYR A 110 -15.38 -13.99 -7.06
N ASN A 111 -16.22 -13.09 -6.55
CA ASN A 111 -17.16 -12.29 -7.34
C ASN A 111 -16.60 -10.93 -7.76
N CYS A 112 -15.40 -10.58 -7.31
CA CYS A 112 -14.76 -9.33 -7.65
C CYS A 112 -14.26 -9.36 -9.10
N HIS A 113 -14.83 -8.51 -9.94
CA HIS A 113 -14.45 -8.42 -11.35
C HIS A 113 -12.97 -8.03 -11.52
N TYR A 114 -12.48 -7.07 -10.74
CA TYR A 114 -11.08 -6.63 -10.81
C TYR A 114 -10.10 -7.71 -10.34
N CYS A 115 -10.45 -8.48 -9.30
CA CYS A 115 -9.65 -9.61 -8.85
C CYS A 115 -9.52 -10.68 -9.96
N LYS A 116 -10.63 -10.97 -10.65
CA LYS A 116 -10.60 -11.87 -11.82
C LYS A 116 -9.74 -11.34 -12.96
N GLN A 117 -9.77 -10.04 -13.21
CA GLN A 117 -8.96 -9.42 -14.28
C GLN A 117 -7.47 -9.45 -13.98
N ILE A 118 -7.06 -9.22 -12.73
CA ILE A 118 -5.64 -9.18 -12.35
C ILE A 118 -5.03 -10.58 -12.17
N PHE A 119 -5.84 -11.61 -11.94
CA PHE A 119 -5.37 -12.96 -11.62
C PHE A 119 -4.39 -13.55 -12.66
N PRO A 120 -4.63 -13.45 -14.00
CA PRO A 120 -3.68 -13.94 -14.99
C PRO A 120 -2.32 -13.26 -14.91
N GLU A 121 -2.31 -11.95 -14.61
CA GLU A 121 -1.07 -11.17 -14.45
C GLU A 121 -0.30 -11.60 -13.19
N LEU A 122 -0.99 -11.81 -12.07
CA LEU A 122 -0.38 -12.33 -10.83
C LEU A 122 0.24 -13.70 -11.05
N LYS A 123 -0.46 -14.58 -11.77
CA LYS A 123 0.06 -15.89 -12.14
C LYS A 123 1.31 -15.78 -13.00
N SER A 124 1.26 -14.96 -14.05
CA SER A 124 2.39 -14.72 -14.94
C SER A 124 3.59 -14.14 -14.19
N LEU A 125 3.34 -13.22 -13.26
CA LEU A 125 4.37 -12.63 -12.43
C LEU A 125 5.04 -13.68 -11.53
N ALA A 126 4.27 -14.53 -10.86
CA ALA A 126 4.81 -15.62 -10.03
C ALA A 126 5.61 -16.65 -10.83
N ASP A 127 5.21 -16.90 -12.09
CA ASP A 127 5.92 -17.83 -12.98
C ASP A 127 7.27 -17.25 -13.48
N SER A 128 7.34 -15.93 -13.66
CA SER A 128 8.50 -15.22 -14.23
C SER A 128 9.51 -14.74 -13.19
N ASP A 129 9.03 -14.26 -12.03
CA ASP A 129 9.90 -13.75 -10.95
C ASP A 129 10.19 -14.83 -9.92
N LYS A 130 11.44 -15.30 -9.90
CA LYS A 130 11.88 -16.36 -8.95
C LYS A 130 12.12 -15.86 -7.53
N ASN A 131 12.04 -14.55 -7.29
CA ASN A 131 12.16 -13.94 -5.98
C ASN A 131 10.81 -13.56 -5.36
N LEU A 132 9.71 -13.85 -6.06
CA LEU A 132 8.38 -13.48 -5.62
C LEU A 132 7.63 -14.65 -4.98
N LYS A 133 6.99 -14.37 -3.83
CA LYS A 133 5.96 -15.18 -3.19
C LYS A 133 4.64 -14.39 -3.23
N ILE A 134 3.55 -15.01 -3.71
CA ILE A 134 2.21 -14.40 -3.66
C ILE A 134 1.35 -15.19 -2.69
N ILE A 135 0.89 -14.54 -1.62
CA ILE A 135 0.00 -15.11 -0.61
C ILE A 135 -1.43 -14.68 -0.93
N PHE A 136 -2.35 -15.64 -0.95
CA PHE A 136 -3.76 -15.42 -1.16
C PHE A 136 -4.52 -15.36 0.17
N LYS A 137 -5.33 -14.33 0.35
CA LYS A 137 -6.19 -14.10 1.51
C LYS A 137 -7.64 -13.99 1.06
N ASP A 138 -8.40 -15.07 1.21
CA ASP A 138 -9.83 -15.05 0.92
C ASP A 138 -10.54 -13.98 1.76
N PHE A 139 -11.16 -13.01 1.09
CA PHE A 139 -11.83 -11.85 1.70
C PHE A 139 -13.23 -11.68 1.10
N PRO A 140 -14.17 -12.59 1.41
CA PRO A 140 -15.51 -12.60 0.82
C PRO A 140 -16.37 -11.48 1.42
N ILE A 141 -16.65 -10.44 0.61
CA ILE A 141 -17.45 -9.27 0.99
C ILE A 141 -18.59 -8.97 0.00
N LEU A 142 -18.61 -9.62 -1.16
CA LEU A 142 -19.56 -9.33 -2.23
C LEU A 142 -20.81 -10.24 -2.22
N GLY A 143 -21.06 -10.91 -1.11
CA GLY A 143 -22.30 -11.64 -0.89
C GLY A 143 -22.13 -13.11 -0.49
N PRO A 144 -23.26 -13.84 -0.31
CA PRO A 144 -23.23 -15.21 0.22
C PRO A 144 -22.45 -16.20 -0.66
N THR A 145 -22.52 -16.07 -1.97
CA THR A 145 -21.78 -16.95 -2.90
C THR A 145 -20.27 -16.73 -2.82
N SER A 146 -19.81 -15.50 -2.56
CA SER A 146 -18.40 -15.21 -2.27
C SER A 146 -17.93 -15.98 -1.04
N GLU A 147 -18.75 -15.99 0.01
CA GLU A 147 -18.43 -16.72 1.24
C GLU A 147 -18.39 -18.24 0.99
N THR A 148 -19.37 -18.78 0.25
CA THR A 148 -19.35 -20.20 -0.14
C THR A 148 -18.09 -20.52 -0.96
N GLY A 149 -17.73 -19.68 -1.94
CA GLY A 149 -16.51 -19.85 -2.74
C GLY A 149 -15.24 -19.90 -1.90
N ALA A 150 -15.08 -18.95 -0.96
CA ALA A 150 -13.94 -18.89 -0.04
C ALA A 150 -13.86 -20.13 0.87
N LYS A 151 -14.99 -20.56 1.45
CA LYS A 151 -15.06 -21.77 2.28
C LYS A 151 -14.60 -23.00 1.52
N TRP A 152 -15.07 -23.19 0.28
CA TRP A 152 -14.71 -24.34 -0.54
C TRP A 152 -13.26 -24.28 -1.04
N ALA A 153 -12.71 -23.08 -1.28
CA ALA A 153 -11.31 -22.92 -1.63
C ALA A 153 -10.39 -23.33 -0.47
N LEU A 154 -10.71 -22.90 0.75
CA LEU A 154 -9.96 -23.31 1.94
C LEU A 154 -10.13 -24.80 2.28
N ALA A 155 -11.32 -25.37 2.03
CA ALA A 155 -11.50 -26.83 2.10
C ALA A 155 -10.68 -27.57 1.04
N ALA A 156 -10.51 -27.00 -0.15
CA ALA A 156 -9.64 -27.54 -1.18
C ALA A 156 -8.16 -27.53 -0.75
N GLN A 157 -7.74 -26.59 0.06
CA GLN A 157 -6.38 -26.53 0.62
C GLN A 157 -6.07 -27.76 1.47
N ALA A 158 -7.01 -28.21 2.31
CA ALA A 158 -6.86 -29.41 3.14
C ALA A 158 -6.72 -30.72 2.31
N GLN A 159 -6.96 -30.62 1.00
CA GLN A 159 -6.78 -31.71 0.02
C GLN A 159 -5.63 -31.44 -0.98
N GLY A 160 -4.82 -30.39 -0.76
CA GLY A 160 -3.72 -29.98 -1.65
C GLY A 160 -4.20 -29.45 -3.00
N LYS A 161 -5.44 -28.95 -3.11
CA LYS A 161 -6.11 -28.56 -4.35
C LYS A 161 -6.52 -27.08 -4.39
N TYR A 162 -6.05 -26.27 -3.45
CA TYR A 162 -6.43 -24.85 -3.37
C TYR A 162 -6.24 -24.13 -4.70
N PHE A 163 -5.02 -24.15 -5.25
CA PHE A 163 -4.72 -23.37 -6.43
C PHE A 163 -5.51 -23.82 -7.66
N ALA A 164 -5.73 -25.13 -7.82
CA ALA A 164 -6.55 -25.66 -8.91
C ALA A 164 -8.02 -25.21 -8.78
N PHE A 165 -8.55 -25.15 -7.56
CA PHE A 165 -9.88 -24.64 -7.27
C PHE A 165 -9.96 -23.13 -7.50
N HIS A 166 -9.03 -22.39 -6.90
CA HIS A 166 -8.91 -20.95 -7.01
C HIS A 166 -8.85 -20.48 -8.45
N GLN A 167 -7.98 -21.10 -9.26
CA GLN A 167 -7.85 -20.77 -10.68
C GLN A 167 -9.16 -20.94 -11.43
N LYS A 168 -9.83 -22.08 -11.25
CA LYS A 168 -11.10 -22.34 -11.95
C LYS A 168 -12.21 -21.37 -11.55
N LEU A 169 -12.24 -20.95 -10.29
CA LEU A 169 -13.24 -20.03 -9.82
C LEU A 169 -12.93 -18.58 -10.24
N MET A 170 -11.66 -18.19 -10.30
CA MET A 170 -11.22 -16.90 -10.85
C MET A 170 -11.47 -16.81 -12.36
N GLU A 171 -11.26 -17.91 -13.09
CA GLU A 171 -11.51 -17.99 -14.54
C GLU A 171 -13.01 -18.17 -14.89
N HIS A 172 -13.87 -18.39 -13.90
CA HIS A 172 -15.31 -18.54 -14.14
C HIS A 172 -15.91 -17.23 -14.66
N ASN A 173 -16.59 -17.30 -15.81
CA ASN A 173 -17.23 -16.15 -16.43
C ASN A 173 -18.63 -15.92 -15.85
N GLY A 174 -18.89 -14.68 -15.44
CA GLY A 174 -20.17 -14.27 -14.87
C GLY A 174 -20.36 -14.69 -13.41
N PRO A 175 -21.56 -14.48 -12.87
CA PRO A 175 -21.93 -14.93 -11.53
C PRO A 175 -21.89 -16.44 -11.41
N PHE A 176 -21.47 -16.95 -10.28
CA PHE A 176 -21.50 -18.39 -9.97
C PHE A 176 -22.44 -18.66 -8.79
N ASN A 177 -22.89 -19.89 -8.69
CA ASN A 177 -23.76 -20.39 -7.63
C ASN A 177 -23.13 -21.62 -6.95
N ASP A 178 -23.81 -22.18 -5.95
CA ASP A 178 -23.33 -23.32 -5.19
C ASP A 178 -23.14 -24.59 -6.05
N ASP A 179 -23.95 -24.76 -7.12
CA ASP A 179 -23.79 -25.90 -8.02
C ASP A 179 -22.53 -25.75 -8.89
N ASP A 180 -22.20 -24.53 -9.33
CA ASP A 180 -20.97 -24.24 -10.06
C ASP A 180 -19.75 -24.53 -9.17
N ILE A 181 -19.78 -24.10 -7.91
CA ILE A 181 -18.73 -24.37 -6.93
C ILE A 181 -18.50 -25.88 -6.76
N LYS A 182 -19.59 -26.64 -6.58
CA LYS A 182 -19.53 -28.10 -6.44
C LYS A 182 -19.06 -28.79 -7.73
N ALA A 183 -19.48 -28.29 -8.90
CA ALA A 183 -19.03 -28.80 -10.18
C ALA A 183 -17.51 -28.58 -10.38
N ILE A 184 -17.00 -27.40 -10.01
CA ILE A 184 -15.57 -27.10 -10.00
C ILE A 184 -14.82 -28.07 -9.08
N ALA A 185 -15.28 -28.24 -7.84
CA ALA A 185 -14.67 -29.15 -6.88
C ALA A 185 -14.58 -30.59 -7.40
N LYS A 186 -15.66 -31.09 -8.00
CA LYS A 186 -15.69 -32.41 -8.66
C LYS A 186 -14.72 -32.49 -9.82
N SER A 187 -14.65 -31.44 -10.65
CA SER A 187 -13.80 -31.42 -11.85
C SER A 187 -12.31 -31.54 -11.56
N ILE A 188 -11.88 -31.10 -10.37
CA ILE A 188 -10.50 -31.21 -9.91
C ILE A 188 -10.27 -32.42 -8.99
N GLY A 189 -11.28 -33.28 -8.85
CA GLY A 189 -11.19 -34.53 -8.11
C GLY A 189 -11.14 -34.37 -6.60
N MET A 190 -11.85 -33.38 -6.02
CA MET A 190 -12.00 -33.29 -4.57
C MET A 190 -12.86 -34.41 -4.02
N ASP A 191 -12.52 -34.90 -2.82
CA ASP A 191 -13.45 -35.67 -2.01
C ASP A 191 -14.57 -34.72 -1.55
N MET A 192 -15.78 -34.94 -2.08
CA MET A 192 -16.91 -34.04 -1.86
C MET A 192 -17.44 -34.09 -0.43
N ASN A 193 -17.38 -35.26 0.22
CA ASN A 193 -17.83 -35.40 1.62
C ASN A 193 -16.86 -34.66 2.56
N LYS A 194 -15.57 -34.85 2.34
CA LYS A 194 -14.54 -34.12 3.09
C LYS A 194 -14.62 -32.61 2.81
N ALA A 195 -14.78 -32.21 1.57
CA ALA A 195 -14.89 -30.81 1.19
C ALA A 195 -16.07 -30.09 1.86
N GLN A 196 -17.26 -30.72 1.88
CA GLN A 196 -18.41 -30.15 2.55
C GLN A 196 -18.20 -30.04 4.06
N HIS A 197 -17.63 -31.07 4.69
CA HIS A 197 -17.31 -31.05 6.12
C HIS A 197 -16.29 -29.96 6.45
N ASP A 198 -15.20 -29.88 5.69
CA ASP A 198 -14.13 -28.94 5.94
C ASP A 198 -14.56 -27.49 5.68
N ALA A 199 -15.39 -27.23 4.64
CA ALA A 199 -15.90 -25.91 4.34
C ALA A 199 -16.74 -25.28 5.48
N ASP A 200 -17.39 -26.11 6.26
CA ASP A 200 -18.20 -25.66 7.41
C ASP A 200 -17.44 -25.77 8.75
N SER A 201 -16.16 -26.12 8.70
CA SER A 201 -15.35 -26.26 9.90
C SER A 201 -15.06 -24.92 10.56
N SER A 202 -14.88 -24.94 11.88
CA SER A 202 -14.49 -23.75 12.64
C SER A 202 -13.11 -23.20 12.20
N GLU A 203 -12.24 -24.04 11.71
CA GLU A 203 -10.92 -23.66 11.21
C GLU A 203 -11.03 -22.77 9.98
N VAL A 204 -11.84 -23.17 8.98
CA VAL A 204 -12.09 -22.39 7.76
C VAL A 204 -12.78 -21.07 8.10
N LEU A 205 -13.80 -21.10 8.96
CA LEU A 205 -14.51 -19.89 9.39
C LEU A 205 -13.56 -18.90 10.10
N LEU A 206 -12.72 -19.40 10.99
CA LEU A 206 -11.73 -18.57 11.69
C LEU A 206 -10.68 -18.01 10.74
N GLN A 207 -10.26 -18.74 9.70
CA GLN A 207 -9.31 -18.23 8.73
C GLN A 207 -9.89 -17.05 7.93
N ILE A 208 -11.16 -17.16 7.47
CA ILE A 208 -11.86 -16.07 6.80
C ILE A 208 -11.97 -14.84 7.73
N GLU A 209 -12.32 -15.05 8.99
CA GLU A 209 -12.46 -13.96 9.96
C GLU A 209 -11.13 -13.29 10.29
N ARG A 210 -10.01 -14.04 10.36
CA ARG A 210 -8.66 -13.46 10.48
C ARG A 210 -8.31 -12.59 9.30
N ASN A 211 -8.61 -13.04 8.08
CA ASN A 211 -8.39 -12.24 6.88
C ASN A 211 -9.23 -10.94 6.90
N ARG A 212 -10.50 -11.02 7.33
CA ARG A 212 -11.37 -9.84 7.52
C ARG A 212 -10.80 -8.87 8.55
N THR A 213 -10.34 -9.38 9.68
CA THR A 213 -9.74 -8.58 10.75
C THR A 213 -8.47 -7.87 10.28
N ALA A 214 -7.60 -8.56 9.55
CA ALA A 214 -6.37 -7.98 9.03
C ALA A 214 -6.65 -6.78 8.09
N VAL A 215 -7.71 -6.85 7.28
CA VAL A 215 -8.13 -5.73 6.41
C VAL A 215 -8.74 -4.60 7.22
N ARG A 216 -9.64 -4.89 8.18
CA ARG A 216 -10.29 -3.86 9.00
C ARG A 216 -9.28 -2.99 9.73
N LEU A 217 -8.29 -3.58 10.37
CA LEU A 217 -7.25 -2.84 11.09
C LEU A 217 -6.43 -1.89 10.19
N GLN A 218 -6.45 -2.12 8.88
CA GLN A 218 -5.80 -1.26 7.91
C GLN A 218 -6.72 -0.13 7.40
N PHE A 219 -8.05 -0.35 7.37
CA PHE A 219 -8.98 0.51 6.65
C PHE A 219 -10.20 1.00 7.46
N ASP A 220 -10.32 0.67 8.76
CA ASP A 220 -11.53 0.95 9.58
C ASP A 220 -11.93 2.44 9.72
N ASP A 221 -11.09 3.36 9.24
CA ASP A 221 -11.40 4.80 9.22
C ASP A 221 -11.57 5.37 7.79
N VAL A 222 -11.66 4.51 6.76
CA VAL A 222 -11.73 4.95 5.35
C VAL A 222 -13.15 4.75 4.76
N PHE A 223 -14.05 4.02 5.47
CA PHE A 223 -15.43 3.76 5.02
C PHE A 223 -16.48 4.18 6.05
#